data_0afac3f5af9838b383d3569178d3a092
#
_entry.id   0afac3f5af9838b383d3569178d3a092
#
_cell.length_a   1.000
_cell.length_b   1.000
_cell.length_c   1.000
_cell.angle_alpha   90.00
_cell.angle_beta   90.00
_cell.angle_gamma   90.00
#
_symmetry.space_group_name_H-M   'P 1'
#
loop_
_entity.id
_entity.type
_entity.pdbx_description
1 polymer ?
#
loop_
_entity_poly.entity_id
_entity_poly.type
_entity_poly.pdbx_seq_one_letter_code
_entity_poly.pdbx_strand_id
1 'polypeptide(L)'
;MSKLAVHDRDVFADLNARQREAVFHGLDDVTQGRSPAPLLIVAGAGTGKTKTLTARVANMILNGADPRRIMLCTFTRRAAADMTRRAQAICAETLGPRAVLADGLDWAGTFHAMANRLLRSYAHVIGLAPTFTVLDRGDAEDLMNLVREDLGLSGQHKRFPKKAACLAIYSRTVNKDEDLETVLHQAFPQYADWLDELRGLFRAYAEAKEQRDLLDYDDLLQLWAAMMAEPDIAEDLRGAFDHVLVDEYQDTNPLHARILQGLCPDGRGLTLVGDDAQSIFAFRGADVRNILDFPHQFDPPARIVTLEENYRSRQPILTATNAIIAQAIEGHRKDLTSTKLGGDRPKLVTAKDERAQVDYVCDQILAAFEAGTRLQDQAVLVRTGWHSGALEIELARRNIPFVKYGGLKFLEAAHVKDLVALLRWAENPRDEVAGFRVLQLLPGIGPTTARKALAGVQKHPGAPIADTLDA
;
A
#
# COMPACT_ATOMS: atom_id res chain seq x y z
N MET A 1 -5.29 -39.60 20.20
CA MET A 1 -5.08 -38.84 18.95
C MET A 1 -3.68 -39.15 18.45
N SER A 2 -3.57 -39.78 17.29
CA SER A 2 -2.32 -40.34 16.75
C SER A 2 -1.37 -39.21 16.35
N LYS A 3 -0.13 -39.21 16.88
CA LYS A 3 0.97 -38.39 16.40
C LYS A 3 1.16 -38.68 14.90
N LEU A 4 0.88 -37.71 14.07
CA LEU A 4 1.13 -37.77 12.64
C LEU A 4 2.63 -37.98 12.41
N ALA A 5 2.99 -39.01 11.69
CA ALA A 5 4.32 -39.22 11.17
C ALA A 5 4.60 -38.07 10.18
N VAL A 6 5.26 -37.04 10.66
CA VAL A 6 5.82 -35.95 9.87
C VAL A 6 6.93 -36.57 9.01
N HIS A 7 6.93 -36.29 7.72
CA HIS A 7 8.08 -36.56 6.86
C HIS A 7 9.32 -35.90 7.53
N ASP A 8 10.40 -36.67 7.64
CA ASP A 8 11.63 -36.38 8.42
C ASP A 8 12.46 -35.20 7.87
N ARG A 9 11.85 -34.35 7.03
CA ARG A 9 12.51 -33.18 6.41
C ARG A 9 12.06 -31.90 7.10
N ASP A 10 12.98 -31.26 7.83
CA ASP A 10 12.75 -29.92 8.39
C ASP A 10 12.61 -28.90 7.25
N VAL A 11 11.37 -28.56 6.87
CA VAL A 11 11.05 -27.57 5.83
C VAL A 11 11.56 -26.15 6.14
N PHE A 12 12.03 -25.94 7.35
CA PHE A 12 12.63 -24.70 7.81
C PHE A 12 14.15 -24.77 7.98
N ALA A 13 14.79 -25.87 7.50
CA ALA A 13 16.24 -26.08 7.66
C ALA A 13 17.11 -24.98 6.99
N ASP A 14 16.58 -24.30 5.97
CA ASP A 14 17.24 -23.23 5.23
C ASP A 14 17.09 -21.83 5.88
N LEU A 15 16.46 -21.75 7.06
CA LEU A 15 16.38 -20.51 7.84
C LEU A 15 17.59 -20.40 8.77
N ASN A 16 18.17 -19.19 8.83
CA ASN A 16 19.20 -18.90 9.84
C ASN A 16 18.62 -18.83 11.26
N ALA A 17 19.47 -18.75 12.28
CA ALA A 17 19.07 -18.78 13.68
C ALA A 17 18.08 -17.66 14.04
N ARG A 18 18.26 -16.44 13.54
CA ARG A 18 17.36 -15.31 13.80
C ARG A 18 16.03 -15.45 13.07
N GLN A 19 16.06 -15.91 11.82
CA GLN A 19 14.83 -16.21 11.09
C GLN A 19 14.03 -17.33 11.78
N ARG A 20 14.71 -18.38 12.27
CA ARG A 20 14.06 -19.45 13.06
C ARG A 20 13.47 -18.88 14.36
N GLU A 21 14.20 -18.03 15.09
CA GLU A 21 13.67 -17.36 16.30
C GLU A 21 12.34 -16.66 16.00
N ALA A 22 12.27 -15.88 14.90
CA ALA A 22 11.06 -15.17 14.51
C ALA A 22 9.92 -16.13 14.08
N VAL A 23 10.25 -17.18 13.31
CA VAL A 23 9.27 -18.14 12.80
C VAL A 23 8.65 -18.98 13.93
N PHE A 24 9.42 -19.31 14.96
CA PHE A 24 8.97 -20.16 16.08
C PHE A 24 8.51 -19.36 17.30
N HIS A 25 8.56 -18.04 17.28
CA HIS A 25 8.09 -17.21 18.39
C HIS A 25 6.63 -17.48 18.74
N GLY A 26 6.36 -17.81 20.01
CA GLY A 26 5.02 -18.07 20.55
C GLY A 26 4.34 -19.33 20.00
N LEU A 27 5.10 -20.29 19.47
CA LEU A 27 4.55 -21.54 18.91
C LEU A 27 3.81 -22.37 19.97
N ASP A 28 4.26 -22.38 21.22
CA ASP A 28 3.58 -23.07 22.31
C ASP A 28 2.19 -22.48 22.58
N ASP A 29 2.00 -21.18 22.39
CA ASP A 29 0.69 -20.56 22.48
C ASP A 29 -0.20 -21.01 21.32
N VAL A 30 0.32 -21.00 20.08
CA VAL A 30 -0.42 -21.42 18.89
C VAL A 30 -0.89 -22.88 19.02
N THR A 31 -0.02 -23.78 19.49
CA THR A 31 -0.37 -25.20 19.70
C THR A 31 -1.43 -25.42 20.77
N GLN A 32 -1.59 -24.46 21.69
CA GLN A 32 -2.61 -24.46 22.73
C GLN A 32 -3.85 -23.64 22.35
N GLY A 33 -3.94 -23.19 21.08
CA GLY A 33 -5.06 -22.39 20.59
C GLY A 33 -5.10 -20.97 21.16
N ARG A 34 -3.96 -20.43 21.59
CA ARG A 34 -3.83 -19.06 22.09
C ARG A 34 -3.07 -18.18 21.11
N SER A 35 -3.37 -16.90 21.10
CA SER A 35 -2.61 -15.91 20.32
C SER A 35 -1.28 -15.59 21.01
N PRO A 36 -0.13 -15.62 20.29
CA PRO A 36 1.18 -15.35 20.86
C PRO A 36 1.35 -13.87 21.22
N ALA A 37 2.35 -13.60 22.07
CA ALA A 37 2.77 -12.23 22.39
C ALA A 37 3.21 -11.45 21.14
N PRO A 38 3.10 -10.09 21.14
CA PRO A 38 3.43 -9.28 19.98
C PRO A 38 4.90 -9.42 19.57
N LEU A 39 5.14 -9.44 18.26
CA LEU A 39 6.46 -9.61 17.65
C LEU A 39 6.73 -8.51 16.63
N LEU A 40 7.89 -7.84 16.75
CA LEU A 40 8.47 -6.99 15.71
C LEU A 40 9.70 -7.67 15.12
N ILE A 41 9.68 -7.89 13.81
CA ILE A 41 10.83 -8.37 13.04
C ILE A 41 11.46 -7.17 12.33
N VAL A 42 12.57 -6.69 12.83
CA VAL A 42 13.37 -5.63 12.21
C VAL A 42 14.32 -6.28 11.21
N ALA A 43 14.13 -6.02 9.93
CA ALA A 43 14.81 -6.79 8.90
C ALA A 43 15.30 -5.89 7.76
N GLY A 44 16.60 -5.72 7.63
CA GLY A 44 17.20 -4.94 6.55
C GLY A 44 16.87 -5.46 5.15
N ALA A 45 17.09 -4.63 4.13
CA ALA A 45 16.89 -5.04 2.74
C ALA A 45 17.72 -6.28 2.40
N GLY A 46 17.10 -7.34 1.87
CA GLY A 46 17.80 -8.55 1.46
C GLY A 46 18.10 -9.57 2.56
N THR A 47 17.58 -9.38 3.80
CA THR A 47 17.74 -10.32 4.92
C THR A 47 16.66 -11.41 4.95
N GLY A 48 15.74 -11.40 3.99
CA GLY A 48 14.71 -12.42 3.90
C GLY A 48 13.42 -12.10 4.68
N LYS A 49 13.06 -10.82 4.85
CA LYS A 49 11.78 -10.37 5.47
C LYS A 49 10.60 -11.24 5.05
N THR A 50 10.27 -11.20 3.76
CA THR A 50 9.12 -11.90 3.18
C THR A 50 9.24 -13.42 3.35
N LYS A 51 10.45 -14.00 3.24
CA LYS A 51 10.69 -15.43 3.48
C LYS A 51 10.37 -15.78 4.93
N THR A 52 10.84 -15.00 5.88
CA THR A 52 10.62 -15.22 7.32
C THR A 52 9.14 -15.11 7.67
N LEU A 53 8.46 -14.07 7.17
CA LEU A 53 7.02 -13.87 7.42
C LEU A 53 6.19 -15.01 6.82
N THR A 54 6.49 -15.42 5.59
CA THR A 54 5.83 -16.55 4.91
C THR A 54 6.04 -17.87 5.65
N ALA A 55 7.27 -18.12 6.10
CA ALA A 55 7.60 -19.31 6.86
C ALA A 55 6.88 -19.31 8.24
N ARG A 56 6.71 -18.14 8.87
CA ARG A 56 5.95 -18.01 10.11
C ARG A 56 4.47 -18.33 9.91
N VAL A 57 3.84 -17.81 8.85
CA VAL A 57 2.44 -18.15 8.50
C VAL A 57 2.30 -19.67 8.31
N ALA A 58 3.18 -20.27 7.50
CA ALA A 58 3.16 -21.70 7.27
C ALA A 58 3.36 -22.49 8.59
N ASN A 59 4.30 -22.07 9.43
CA ASN A 59 4.56 -22.71 10.72
C ASN A 59 3.35 -22.66 11.67
N MET A 60 2.63 -21.52 11.72
CA MET A 60 1.39 -21.38 12.48
C MET A 60 0.32 -22.38 11.98
N ILE A 61 0.10 -22.46 10.67
CA ILE A 61 -0.88 -23.39 10.07
C ILE A 61 -0.50 -24.85 10.36
N LEU A 62 0.79 -25.19 10.20
CA LEU A 62 1.28 -26.56 10.48
C LEU A 62 1.11 -26.96 11.95
N ASN A 63 1.03 -25.99 12.85
CA ASN A 63 0.83 -26.20 14.28
C ASN A 63 -0.61 -25.93 14.76
N GLY A 64 -1.57 -25.85 13.84
CA GLY A 64 -2.99 -25.90 14.16
C GLY A 64 -3.73 -24.58 14.11
N ALA A 65 -3.09 -23.47 13.71
CA ALA A 65 -3.81 -22.21 13.45
C ALA A 65 -4.77 -22.38 12.25
N ASP A 66 -6.00 -21.89 12.38
CA ASP A 66 -6.96 -21.85 11.27
C ASP A 66 -6.55 -20.74 10.28
N PRO A 67 -6.20 -21.07 9.01
CA PRO A 67 -5.79 -20.09 8.03
C PRO A 67 -6.85 -19.02 7.74
N ARG A 68 -8.14 -19.33 7.93
CA ARG A 68 -9.25 -18.37 7.76
C ARG A 68 -9.27 -17.28 8.85
N ARG A 69 -8.57 -17.55 9.97
CA ARG A 69 -8.42 -16.62 11.11
C ARG A 69 -7.06 -15.92 11.13
N ILE A 70 -6.31 -16.02 10.01
CA ILE A 70 -5.04 -15.32 9.81
C ILE A 70 -5.27 -14.17 8.84
N MET A 71 -5.04 -12.93 9.29
CA MET A 71 -4.99 -11.74 8.43
C MET A 71 -3.53 -11.45 8.06
N LEU A 72 -3.24 -11.36 6.76
CA LEU A 72 -1.91 -11.06 6.22
C LEU A 72 -1.96 -9.79 5.39
N CYS A 73 -1.46 -8.69 5.92
CA CYS A 73 -1.45 -7.38 5.27
C CYS A 73 -0.09 -7.05 4.67
N THR A 74 -0.09 -6.53 3.44
CA THR A 74 1.09 -6.02 2.74
C THR A 74 0.75 -4.78 1.92
N PHE A 75 1.77 -4.12 1.33
CA PHE A 75 1.56 -2.90 0.55
C PHE A 75 1.14 -3.14 -0.90
N THR A 76 1.39 -4.31 -1.47
CA THR A 76 1.07 -4.60 -2.87
C THR A 76 0.30 -5.91 -3.05
N ARG A 77 -0.65 -5.92 -3.97
CA ARG A 77 -1.40 -7.14 -4.34
C ARG A 77 -0.48 -8.28 -4.78
N ARG A 78 0.61 -7.94 -5.48
CA ARG A 78 1.60 -8.93 -5.94
C ARG A 78 2.33 -9.57 -4.77
N ALA A 79 2.75 -8.79 -3.77
CA ALA A 79 3.38 -9.32 -2.57
C ALA A 79 2.44 -10.24 -1.81
N ALA A 80 1.18 -9.84 -1.60
CA ALA A 80 0.17 -10.69 -0.95
C ALA A 80 0.01 -12.04 -1.66
N ALA A 81 -0.19 -12.04 -2.98
CA ALA A 81 -0.35 -13.27 -3.77
C ALA A 81 0.91 -14.15 -3.73
N ASP A 82 2.12 -13.56 -3.76
CA ASP A 82 3.37 -14.29 -3.68
C ASP A 82 3.55 -14.94 -2.29
N MET A 83 3.24 -14.20 -1.22
CA MET A 83 3.32 -14.70 0.16
C MET A 83 2.34 -15.85 0.40
N THR A 84 1.08 -15.70 -0.02
CA THR A 84 0.06 -16.76 0.07
C THR A 84 0.51 -18.03 -0.65
N ARG A 85 0.94 -17.90 -1.90
CA ARG A 85 1.43 -19.04 -2.69
C ARG A 85 2.63 -19.75 -2.03
N ARG A 86 3.58 -18.99 -1.47
CA ARG A 86 4.75 -19.56 -0.78
C ARG A 86 4.36 -20.26 0.53
N ALA A 87 3.45 -19.67 1.32
CA ALA A 87 2.96 -20.30 2.54
C ALA A 87 2.25 -21.62 2.22
N GLN A 88 1.39 -21.63 1.21
CA GLN A 88 0.72 -22.83 0.72
C GLN A 88 1.72 -23.88 0.22
N ALA A 89 2.77 -23.50 -0.49
CA ALA A 89 3.80 -24.41 -0.97
C ALA A 89 4.55 -25.10 0.19
N ILE A 90 4.92 -24.35 1.25
CA ILE A 90 5.55 -24.93 2.45
C ILE A 90 4.59 -25.89 3.15
N CYS A 91 3.32 -25.53 3.30
CA CYS A 91 2.31 -26.40 3.88
C CYS A 91 2.10 -27.67 3.03
N ALA A 92 2.09 -27.55 1.69
CA ALA A 92 1.95 -28.67 0.77
C ALA A 92 3.12 -29.65 0.85
N GLU A 93 4.34 -29.15 0.98
CA GLU A 93 5.54 -30.01 1.14
C GLU A 93 5.47 -30.85 2.42
N THR A 94 4.89 -30.29 3.49
CA THR A 94 4.80 -30.95 4.80
C THR A 94 3.57 -31.86 4.92
N LEU A 95 2.40 -31.39 4.48
CA LEU A 95 1.10 -32.04 4.70
C LEU A 95 0.67 -32.93 3.54
N GLY A 96 1.33 -32.86 2.38
CA GLY A 96 0.96 -33.60 1.18
C GLY A 96 -0.49 -33.30 0.77
N PRO A 97 -1.34 -34.35 0.50
CA PRO A 97 -2.74 -34.17 0.08
C PRO A 97 -3.62 -33.41 1.08
N ARG A 98 -3.20 -33.26 2.33
CA ARG A 98 -3.91 -32.48 3.36
C ARG A 98 -3.60 -30.97 3.29
N ALA A 99 -2.76 -30.54 2.36
CA ALA A 99 -2.43 -29.15 2.13
C ALA A 99 -3.63 -28.25 1.78
N VAL A 100 -4.77 -28.83 1.42
CA VAL A 100 -6.07 -28.15 1.29
C VAL A 100 -6.43 -27.29 2.52
N LEU A 101 -5.84 -27.61 3.69
CA LEU A 101 -5.98 -26.79 4.90
C LEU A 101 -5.38 -25.37 4.73
N ALA A 102 -4.39 -25.19 3.86
CA ALA A 102 -3.79 -23.89 3.59
C ALA A 102 -4.55 -23.03 2.55
N ASP A 103 -5.56 -23.60 1.89
CA ASP A 103 -6.37 -22.87 0.89
C ASP A 103 -7.28 -21.80 1.52
N GLY A 104 -7.41 -21.78 2.86
CA GLY A 104 -8.23 -20.83 3.60
C GLY A 104 -7.55 -19.49 3.94
N LEU A 105 -6.39 -19.14 3.35
CA LEU A 105 -5.76 -17.81 3.55
C LEU A 105 -6.50 -16.71 2.76
N ASP A 106 -7.80 -16.57 3.04
CA ASP A 106 -8.69 -15.65 2.34
C ASP A 106 -8.44 -14.18 2.71
N TRP A 107 -7.86 -13.93 3.87
CA TRP A 107 -7.57 -12.60 4.41
C TRP A 107 -6.11 -12.18 4.16
N ALA A 108 -5.61 -12.45 2.95
CA ALA A 108 -4.30 -11.99 2.50
C ALA A 108 -4.44 -10.92 1.42
N GLY A 109 -3.90 -9.71 1.66
CA GLY A 109 -4.06 -8.61 0.73
C GLY A 109 -3.40 -7.31 1.18
N THR A 110 -3.78 -6.21 0.54
CA THR A 110 -3.42 -4.87 1.02
C THR A 110 -4.43 -4.39 2.05
N PHE A 111 -4.04 -3.46 2.93
CA PHE A 111 -4.98 -2.85 3.88
C PHE A 111 -6.26 -2.34 3.19
N HIS A 112 -6.12 -1.65 2.08
CA HIS A 112 -7.28 -1.15 1.31
C HIS A 112 -8.17 -2.28 0.76
N ALA A 113 -7.58 -3.41 0.34
CA ALA A 113 -8.37 -4.57 -0.11
C ALA A 113 -9.13 -5.21 1.06
N MET A 114 -8.50 -5.31 2.23
CA MET A 114 -9.15 -5.79 3.45
C MET A 114 -10.25 -4.84 3.89
N ALA A 115 -9.97 -3.53 3.94
CA ALA A 115 -10.94 -2.50 4.24
C ALA A 115 -12.18 -2.58 3.33
N ASN A 116 -11.96 -2.62 2.01
CA ASN A 116 -13.08 -2.72 1.05
C ASN A 116 -13.93 -3.99 1.27
N ARG A 117 -13.29 -5.13 1.59
CA ARG A 117 -14.01 -6.38 1.89
C ARG A 117 -14.81 -6.26 3.19
N LEU A 118 -14.22 -5.72 4.26
CA LEU A 118 -14.89 -5.52 5.55
C LEU A 118 -16.04 -4.54 5.42
N LEU A 119 -15.83 -3.38 4.81
CA LEU A 119 -16.87 -2.37 4.62
C LEU A 119 -18.07 -2.90 3.85
N ARG A 120 -17.87 -3.75 2.84
CA ARG A 120 -18.99 -4.42 2.14
C ARG A 120 -19.73 -5.40 3.03
N SER A 121 -19.03 -6.15 3.88
CA SER A 121 -19.63 -7.10 4.81
C SER A 121 -20.46 -6.40 5.90
N TYR A 122 -20.02 -5.24 6.36
CA TYR A 122 -20.67 -4.45 7.41
C TYR A 122 -21.50 -3.27 6.87
N ALA A 123 -21.66 -3.13 5.57
CA ALA A 123 -22.26 -1.96 4.93
C ALA A 123 -23.61 -1.57 5.55
N HIS A 124 -24.49 -2.55 5.77
CA HIS A 124 -25.82 -2.32 6.36
C HIS A 124 -25.77 -1.87 7.84
N VAL A 125 -24.73 -2.21 8.59
CA VAL A 125 -24.55 -1.81 9.98
C VAL A 125 -24.05 -0.37 10.08
N ILE A 126 -23.14 0.02 9.16
CA ILE A 126 -22.49 1.33 9.16
C ILE A 126 -23.17 2.36 8.25
N GLY A 127 -24.35 2.03 7.69
CA GLY A 127 -25.13 2.95 6.87
C GLY A 127 -24.61 3.18 5.47
N LEU A 128 -23.77 2.28 4.93
CA LEU A 128 -23.29 2.32 3.55
C LEU A 128 -24.16 1.47 2.62
N ALA A 129 -24.28 1.91 1.36
CA ALA A 129 -24.81 1.04 0.32
C ALA A 129 -23.83 -0.11 0.04
N PRO A 130 -24.27 -1.39 0.00
CA PRO A 130 -23.38 -2.52 -0.31
C PRO A 130 -22.68 -2.40 -1.67
N THR A 131 -23.29 -1.65 -2.58
CA THR A 131 -22.83 -1.40 -3.96
C THR A 131 -22.00 -0.14 -4.11
N PHE A 132 -21.48 0.44 -3.01
CA PHE A 132 -20.67 1.65 -3.09
C PHE A 132 -19.51 1.50 -4.10
N THR A 133 -19.19 2.58 -4.79
CA THR A 133 -18.09 2.63 -5.75
C THR A 133 -16.83 3.18 -5.11
N VAL A 134 -15.69 2.53 -5.36
CA VAL A 134 -14.38 3.03 -4.91
C VAL A 134 -13.74 3.84 -6.04
N LEU A 135 -13.50 5.12 -5.78
CA LEU A 135 -12.84 6.04 -6.68
C LEU A 135 -11.33 5.76 -6.73
N ASP A 136 -10.76 5.74 -7.91
CA ASP A 136 -9.30 5.87 -8.03
C ASP A 136 -8.87 7.33 -7.81
N ARG A 137 -7.56 7.57 -7.74
CA ARG A 137 -7.03 8.92 -7.49
C ARG A 137 -7.49 9.92 -8.54
N GLY A 138 -7.55 9.53 -9.80
CA GLY A 138 -7.97 10.43 -10.89
C GLY A 138 -9.45 10.79 -10.79
N ASP A 139 -10.30 9.81 -10.47
CA ASP A 139 -11.73 10.02 -10.27
C ASP A 139 -12.00 10.86 -9.01
N ALA A 140 -11.24 10.64 -7.94
CA ALA A 140 -11.30 11.46 -6.73
C ALA A 140 -10.88 12.92 -7.01
N GLU A 141 -9.83 13.14 -7.82
CA GLU A 141 -9.44 14.47 -8.28
C GLU A 141 -10.52 15.12 -9.15
N ASP A 142 -11.20 14.35 -9.99
CA ASP A 142 -12.27 14.85 -10.84
C ASP A 142 -13.51 15.23 -10.02
N LEU A 143 -13.92 14.43 -9.03
CA LEU A 143 -14.98 14.81 -8.09
C LEU A 143 -14.60 16.04 -7.27
N MET A 144 -13.36 16.11 -6.75
CA MET A 144 -12.85 17.29 -6.06
C MET A 144 -12.95 18.55 -6.93
N ASN A 145 -12.67 18.42 -8.24
CA ASN A 145 -12.79 19.54 -9.19
C ASN A 145 -14.25 19.95 -9.41
N LEU A 146 -15.17 19.00 -9.53
CA LEU A 146 -16.60 19.31 -9.67
C LEU A 146 -17.10 20.11 -8.48
N VAL A 147 -16.83 19.66 -7.26
CA VAL A 147 -17.22 20.36 -6.03
C VAL A 147 -16.56 21.75 -5.94
N ARG A 148 -15.28 21.85 -6.31
CA ARG A 148 -14.53 23.12 -6.35
C ARG A 148 -15.16 24.13 -7.32
N GLU A 149 -15.66 23.67 -8.46
CA GLU A 149 -16.36 24.50 -9.44
C GLU A 149 -17.73 24.91 -8.94
N ASP A 150 -18.49 24.02 -8.32
CA ASP A 150 -19.82 24.30 -7.75
C ASP A 150 -19.76 25.36 -6.63
N LEU A 151 -18.66 25.38 -5.87
CA LEU A 151 -18.39 26.40 -4.85
C LEU A 151 -17.81 27.72 -5.44
N GLY A 152 -17.64 27.81 -6.76
CA GLY A 152 -17.09 28.99 -7.42
C GLY A 152 -15.60 29.23 -7.21
N LEU A 153 -14.86 28.23 -6.71
CA LEU A 153 -13.44 28.34 -6.37
C LEU A 153 -12.50 28.15 -7.58
N SER A 154 -13.04 27.83 -8.76
CA SER A 154 -12.25 27.53 -9.97
C SER A 154 -11.96 28.75 -10.84
N GLY A 155 -12.76 29.80 -10.78
CA GLY A 155 -12.73 30.91 -11.77
C GLY A 155 -12.27 32.28 -11.26
N GLN A 156 -12.39 32.56 -9.96
CA GLN A 156 -12.18 33.91 -9.43
C GLN A 156 -10.78 34.15 -8.81
N HIS A 157 -10.09 33.09 -8.42
CA HIS A 157 -8.83 33.20 -7.68
C HIS A 157 -7.71 32.43 -8.37
N LYS A 158 -6.86 33.12 -9.11
CA LYS A 158 -5.71 32.52 -9.82
C LYS A 158 -4.74 31.74 -8.95
N ARG A 159 -4.81 31.87 -7.61
CA ARG A 159 -3.90 31.23 -6.65
C ARG A 159 -4.54 30.09 -5.86
N PHE A 160 -5.84 29.88 -5.98
CA PHE A 160 -6.50 28.75 -5.32
C PHE A 160 -5.94 27.41 -5.84
N PRO A 161 -5.70 26.41 -4.96
CA PRO A 161 -5.10 25.15 -5.39
C PRO A 161 -5.95 24.41 -6.44
N LYS A 162 -5.27 23.77 -7.39
CA LYS A 162 -5.89 22.91 -8.40
C LYS A 162 -6.33 21.58 -7.77
N LYS A 163 -7.22 20.82 -8.44
CA LYS A 163 -7.80 19.57 -7.99
C LYS A 163 -6.80 18.59 -7.36
N ALA A 164 -5.65 18.36 -8.01
CA ALA A 164 -4.63 17.45 -7.50
C ALA A 164 -3.98 17.94 -6.19
N ALA A 165 -3.81 19.28 -6.05
CA ALA A 165 -3.29 19.85 -4.81
C ALA A 165 -4.35 19.83 -3.70
N CYS A 166 -5.63 20.13 -4.01
CA CYS A 166 -6.73 20.00 -3.05
C CYS A 166 -6.83 18.57 -2.51
N LEU A 167 -6.83 17.58 -3.40
CA LEU A 167 -6.88 16.17 -2.98
C LEU A 167 -5.63 15.76 -2.19
N ALA A 168 -4.44 16.26 -2.55
CA ALA A 168 -3.22 15.96 -1.80
C ALA A 168 -3.25 16.55 -0.37
N ILE A 169 -3.79 17.74 -0.19
CA ILE A 169 -3.99 18.37 1.12
C ILE A 169 -5.00 17.55 1.93
N TYR A 170 -6.17 17.26 1.35
CA TYR A 170 -7.22 16.44 1.97
C TYR A 170 -6.68 15.09 2.43
N SER A 171 -6.06 14.35 1.51
CA SER A 171 -5.49 13.02 1.78
C SER A 171 -4.44 13.07 2.90
N ARG A 172 -3.60 14.13 2.93
CA ARG A 172 -2.61 14.27 4.00
C ARG A 172 -3.27 14.53 5.36
N THR A 173 -4.29 15.38 5.42
CA THR A 173 -5.07 15.66 6.64
C THR A 173 -5.66 14.36 7.19
N VAL A 174 -6.30 13.55 6.34
CA VAL A 174 -6.89 12.28 6.75
C VAL A 174 -5.83 11.26 7.18
N ASN A 175 -4.79 11.06 6.37
CA ASN A 175 -3.80 9.99 6.61
C ASN A 175 -2.83 10.29 7.75
N LYS A 176 -2.59 11.57 8.06
CA LYS A 176 -1.76 11.98 9.19
C LYS A 176 -2.55 12.16 10.48
N ASP A 177 -3.88 12.18 10.38
CA ASP A 177 -4.77 12.51 11.51
C ASP A 177 -4.41 13.86 12.15
N GLU A 178 -4.01 14.83 11.31
CA GLU A 178 -3.61 16.17 11.68
C GLU A 178 -4.70 17.17 11.25
N ASP A 179 -4.84 18.28 11.98
CA ASP A 179 -5.76 19.33 11.56
C ASP A 179 -5.28 20.04 10.29
N LEU A 180 -6.23 20.60 9.52
CA LEU A 180 -5.94 21.21 8.23
C LEU A 180 -4.96 22.38 8.33
N GLU A 181 -5.03 23.18 9.38
CA GLU A 181 -4.14 24.33 9.59
C GLU A 181 -2.68 23.88 9.75
N THR A 182 -2.46 22.86 10.58
CA THR A 182 -1.15 22.23 10.78
C THR A 182 -0.59 21.68 9.45
N VAL A 183 -1.41 20.94 8.70
CA VAL A 183 -1.03 20.38 7.39
C VAL A 183 -0.65 21.47 6.40
N LEU A 184 -1.43 22.57 6.34
CA LEU A 184 -1.12 23.70 5.46
C LEU A 184 0.20 24.36 5.86
N HIS A 185 0.40 24.68 7.11
CA HIS A 185 1.64 25.34 7.57
C HIS A 185 2.89 24.49 7.34
N GLN A 186 2.81 23.18 7.60
CA GLN A 186 3.98 22.31 7.48
C GLN A 186 4.30 21.89 6.04
N ALA A 187 3.29 21.62 5.22
CA ALA A 187 3.47 20.94 3.93
C ALA A 187 3.01 21.77 2.71
N PHE A 188 2.11 22.72 2.89
CA PHE A 188 1.52 23.50 1.81
C PHE A 188 1.41 25.00 2.16
N PRO A 189 2.50 25.63 2.67
CA PRO A 189 2.43 27.01 3.18
C PRO A 189 1.94 28.01 2.14
N GLN A 190 2.12 27.73 0.84
CA GLN A 190 1.62 28.57 -0.26
C GLN A 190 0.08 28.61 -0.36
N TYR A 191 -0.63 27.78 0.38
CA TYR A 191 -2.08 27.70 0.41
C TYR A 191 -2.68 28.00 1.79
N ALA A 192 -1.87 28.45 2.76
CA ALA A 192 -2.31 28.72 4.13
C ALA A 192 -3.42 29.79 4.20
N ASP A 193 -3.40 30.78 3.29
CA ASP A 193 -4.41 31.83 3.21
C ASP A 193 -5.81 31.32 2.82
N TRP A 194 -5.92 30.07 2.34
CA TRP A 194 -7.16 29.46 1.87
C TRP A 194 -7.76 28.45 2.86
N LEU A 195 -7.44 28.57 4.15
CA LEU A 195 -7.84 27.61 5.18
C LEU A 195 -9.36 27.38 5.23
N ASP A 196 -10.14 28.47 5.24
CA ASP A 196 -11.60 28.39 5.39
C ASP A 196 -12.28 27.87 4.13
N GLU A 197 -11.82 28.30 2.96
CA GLU A 197 -12.31 27.83 1.67
C GLU A 197 -11.98 26.34 1.47
N LEU A 198 -10.78 25.91 1.85
CA LEU A 198 -10.40 24.49 1.81
C LEU A 198 -11.21 23.66 2.79
N ARG A 199 -11.50 24.16 3.99
CA ARG A 199 -12.37 23.51 4.97
C ARG A 199 -13.79 23.32 4.42
N GLY A 200 -14.32 24.37 3.76
CA GLY A 200 -15.61 24.32 3.07
C GLY A 200 -15.62 23.31 1.92
N LEU A 201 -14.59 23.33 1.09
CA LEU A 201 -14.41 22.41 -0.03
C LEU A 201 -14.36 20.94 0.44
N PHE A 202 -13.58 20.64 1.48
CA PHE A 202 -13.41 19.27 1.97
C PHE A 202 -14.67 18.72 2.60
N ARG A 203 -15.47 19.57 3.29
CA ARG A 203 -16.80 19.20 3.78
C ARG A 203 -17.74 18.86 2.63
N ALA A 204 -17.82 19.74 1.63
CA ALA A 204 -18.67 19.52 0.47
C ALA A 204 -18.23 18.31 -0.36
N TYR A 205 -16.91 18.02 -0.43
CA TYR A 205 -16.37 16.82 -1.07
C TYR A 205 -16.81 15.54 -0.35
N ALA A 206 -16.74 15.52 0.99
CA ALA A 206 -17.21 14.39 1.80
C ALA A 206 -18.73 14.16 1.62
N GLU A 207 -19.54 15.23 1.70
CA GLU A 207 -20.99 15.19 1.47
C GLU A 207 -21.31 14.70 0.04
N ALA A 208 -20.55 15.14 -0.96
CA ALA A 208 -20.71 14.72 -2.34
C ALA A 208 -20.43 13.22 -2.55
N LYS A 209 -19.44 12.65 -1.84
CA LYS A 209 -19.17 11.21 -1.84
C LYS A 209 -20.32 10.43 -1.20
N GLU A 210 -20.76 10.85 -0.02
CA GLU A 210 -21.85 10.21 0.73
C GLU A 210 -23.14 10.16 -0.09
N GLN A 211 -23.57 11.28 -0.66
CA GLN A 211 -24.80 11.39 -1.47
C GLN A 211 -24.81 10.47 -2.70
N ARG A 212 -23.63 10.07 -3.19
CA ARG A 212 -23.45 9.30 -4.43
C ARG A 212 -23.00 7.86 -4.20
N ASP A 213 -22.95 7.41 -2.95
CA ASP A 213 -22.38 6.10 -2.57
C ASP A 213 -20.96 5.89 -3.12
N LEU A 214 -20.11 6.90 -2.98
CA LEU A 214 -18.71 6.87 -3.43
C LEU A 214 -17.79 6.89 -2.22
N LEU A 215 -16.72 6.10 -2.29
CA LEU A 215 -15.61 6.15 -1.34
C LEU A 215 -14.30 6.31 -2.11
N ASP A 216 -13.36 7.11 -1.59
CA ASP A 216 -11.99 7.10 -2.06
C ASP A 216 -11.09 6.16 -1.22
N TYR A 217 -9.82 6.08 -1.54
CA TYR A 217 -8.90 5.21 -0.80
C TYR A 217 -8.72 5.64 0.67
N ASP A 218 -8.79 6.93 0.94
CA ASP A 218 -8.63 7.46 2.29
C ASP A 218 -9.85 7.09 3.15
N ASP A 219 -11.07 7.12 2.59
CA ASP A 219 -12.29 6.70 3.26
C ASP A 219 -12.25 5.24 3.68
N LEU A 220 -11.66 4.35 2.86
CA LEU A 220 -11.59 2.93 3.20
C LEU A 220 -10.87 2.69 4.53
N LEU A 221 -9.76 3.38 4.77
CA LEU A 221 -8.99 3.26 6.00
C LEU A 221 -9.66 4.01 7.16
N GLN A 222 -10.19 5.20 6.89
CA GLN A 222 -10.87 6.01 7.90
C GLN A 222 -12.10 5.31 8.46
N LEU A 223 -12.93 4.74 7.60
CA LEU A 223 -14.11 3.99 8.00
C LEU A 223 -13.75 2.70 8.75
N TRP A 224 -12.72 1.98 8.31
CA TRP A 224 -12.25 0.81 9.06
C TRP A 224 -11.75 1.22 10.45
N ALA A 225 -10.97 2.30 10.57
CA ALA A 225 -10.55 2.81 11.86
C ALA A 225 -11.74 3.25 12.74
N ALA A 226 -12.78 3.84 12.14
CA ALA A 226 -14.03 4.19 12.84
C ALA A 226 -14.79 2.95 13.32
N MET A 227 -14.91 1.90 12.49
CA MET A 227 -15.50 0.62 12.90
C MET A 227 -14.79 0.01 14.12
N MET A 228 -13.48 0.19 14.24
CA MET A 228 -12.73 -0.28 15.41
C MET A 228 -12.98 0.55 16.68
N ALA A 229 -13.60 1.71 16.56
CA ALA A 229 -14.05 2.52 17.71
C ALA A 229 -15.45 2.12 18.21
N GLU A 230 -16.25 1.41 17.39
CA GLU A 230 -17.57 0.90 17.75
C GLU A 230 -17.44 -0.43 18.50
N PRO A 231 -17.82 -0.54 19.79
CA PRO A 231 -17.52 -1.69 20.63
C PRO A 231 -17.98 -3.03 20.05
N ASP A 232 -19.23 -3.10 19.56
CA ASP A 232 -19.83 -4.34 19.06
C ASP A 232 -19.15 -4.83 17.78
N ILE A 233 -18.83 -3.91 16.86
CA ILE A 233 -18.14 -4.22 15.61
C ILE A 233 -16.68 -4.60 15.90
N ALA A 234 -16.03 -3.89 16.80
CA ALA A 234 -14.65 -4.15 17.19
C ALA A 234 -14.51 -5.53 17.85
N GLU A 235 -15.46 -5.94 18.72
CA GLU A 235 -15.47 -7.25 19.34
C GLU A 235 -15.63 -8.37 18.31
N ASP A 236 -16.56 -8.22 17.38
CA ASP A 236 -16.79 -9.18 16.30
C ASP A 236 -15.53 -9.32 15.39
N LEU A 237 -14.93 -8.20 15.00
CA LEU A 237 -13.71 -8.20 14.19
C LEU A 237 -12.49 -8.80 14.92
N ARG A 238 -12.32 -8.52 16.22
CA ARG A 238 -11.30 -9.19 17.06
C ARG A 238 -11.55 -10.69 17.15
N GLY A 239 -12.81 -11.07 17.30
CA GLY A 239 -13.22 -12.47 17.31
C GLY A 239 -12.98 -13.21 15.99
N ALA A 240 -12.85 -12.51 14.86
CA ALA A 240 -12.63 -13.09 13.55
C ALA A 240 -11.17 -13.53 13.30
N PHE A 241 -10.19 -12.92 13.97
CA PHE A 241 -8.77 -13.14 13.70
C PHE A 241 -7.97 -13.48 14.95
N ASP A 242 -7.25 -14.61 14.91
CA ASP A 242 -6.31 -15.04 15.96
C ASP A 242 -4.91 -14.48 15.69
N HIS A 243 -4.58 -14.24 14.42
CA HIS A 243 -3.26 -13.76 14.00
C HIS A 243 -3.38 -12.64 12.96
N VAL A 244 -2.69 -11.55 13.19
CA VAL A 244 -2.57 -10.42 12.27
C VAL A 244 -1.10 -10.19 11.95
N LEU A 245 -0.72 -10.36 10.69
CA LEU A 245 0.66 -10.20 10.24
C LEU A 245 0.75 -9.06 9.21
N VAL A 246 1.72 -8.18 9.38
CA VAL A 246 1.91 -7.01 8.52
C VAL A 246 3.34 -6.96 8.00
N ASP A 247 3.48 -6.90 6.67
CA ASP A 247 4.77 -6.66 6.00
C ASP A 247 4.95 -5.16 5.70
N GLU A 248 6.21 -4.72 5.59
CA GLU A 248 6.61 -3.33 5.30
C GLU A 248 5.98 -2.30 6.26
N TYR A 249 5.96 -2.61 7.56
CA TYR A 249 5.25 -1.80 8.55
C TYR A 249 5.75 -0.35 8.66
N GLN A 250 7.00 -0.06 8.26
CA GLN A 250 7.53 1.31 8.21
C GLN A 250 6.81 2.22 7.20
N ASP A 251 6.04 1.66 6.28
CA ASP A 251 5.30 2.41 5.27
C ASP A 251 3.84 2.70 5.69
N THR A 252 3.47 2.31 6.93
CA THR A 252 2.13 2.55 7.47
C THR A 252 1.95 4.00 7.95
N ASN A 253 0.72 4.48 7.89
CA ASN A 253 0.29 5.76 8.44
C ASN A 253 -0.42 5.59 9.81
N PRO A 254 -0.77 6.66 10.53
CA PRO A 254 -1.47 6.59 11.80
C PRO A 254 -2.80 5.81 11.76
N LEU A 255 -3.56 5.87 10.67
CA LEU A 255 -4.81 5.09 10.53
C LEU A 255 -4.54 3.59 10.55
N HIS A 256 -3.49 3.11 9.89
CA HIS A 256 -3.10 1.70 9.94
C HIS A 256 -2.74 1.26 11.36
N ALA A 257 -1.98 2.08 12.09
CA ALA A 257 -1.63 1.78 13.48
C ALA A 257 -2.87 1.72 14.38
N ARG A 258 -3.82 2.67 14.22
CA ARG A 258 -5.10 2.69 14.94
C ARG A 258 -5.95 1.44 14.65
N ILE A 259 -6.02 1.02 13.37
CA ILE A 259 -6.73 -0.20 12.97
C ILE A 259 -6.11 -1.42 13.67
N LEU A 260 -4.79 -1.55 13.64
CA LEU A 260 -4.08 -2.68 14.27
C LEU A 260 -4.23 -2.68 15.79
N GLN A 261 -4.17 -1.53 16.44
CA GLN A 261 -4.42 -1.39 17.87
C GLN A 261 -5.88 -1.74 18.22
N GLY A 262 -6.83 -1.39 17.35
CA GLY A 262 -8.22 -1.78 17.50
C GLY A 262 -8.41 -3.30 17.37
N LEU A 263 -7.75 -3.95 16.41
CA LEU A 263 -7.82 -5.40 16.21
C LEU A 263 -7.09 -6.20 17.32
N CYS A 264 -5.93 -5.72 17.76
CA CYS A 264 -5.07 -6.39 18.73
C CYS A 264 -4.70 -5.42 19.86
N PRO A 265 -5.64 -5.06 20.77
CA PRO A 265 -5.41 -4.01 21.76
C PRO A 265 -4.32 -4.36 22.78
N ASP A 266 -4.12 -5.63 23.08
CA ASP A 266 -3.05 -6.17 23.94
C ASP A 266 -1.83 -6.68 23.13
N GLY A 267 -1.85 -6.49 21.80
CA GLY A 267 -0.83 -6.94 20.87
C GLY A 267 -0.78 -8.44 20.61
N ARG A 268 -1.60 -9.25 21.31
CA ARG A 268 -1.60 -10.70 21.09
C ARG A 268 -1.99 -11.06 19.66
N GLY A 269 -1.25 -12.00 19.07
CA GLY A 269 -1.44 -12.42 17.69
C GLY A 269 -0.83 -11.48 16.65
N LEU A 270 -0.31 -10.30 17.06
CA LEU A 270 0.24 -9.32 16.13
C LEU A 270 1.72 -9.59 15.83
N THR A 271 2.04 -9.71 14.54
CA THR A 271 3.41 -9.83 14.04
C THR A 271 3.66 -8.76 12.98
N LEU A 272 4.60 -7.87 13.24
CA LEU A 272 4.98 -6.81 12.31
C LEU A 272 6.38 -7.07 11.75
N VAL A 273 6.55 -6.81 10.47
CA VAL A 273 7.85 -6.90 9.78
C VAL A 273 8.13 -5.58 9.10
N GLY A 274 9.33 -5.04 9.26
CA GLY A 274 9.68 -3.79 8.62
C GLY A 274 11.16 -3.45 8.72
N ASP A 275 11.49 -2.32 8.13
CA ASP A 275 12.82 -1.72 8.15
C ASP A 275 12.69 -0.19 8.22
N ASP A 276 12.88 0.39 9.38
CA ASP A 276 12.86 1.84 9.60
C ASP A 276 13.78 2.60 8.63
N ALA A 277 14.93 2.01 8.25
CA ALA A 277 15.85 2.58 7.27
C ALA A 277 15.28 2.63 5.83
N GLN A 278 14.18 1.91 5.55
CA GLN A 278 13.47 1.94 4.28
C GLN A 278 12.19 2.78 4.32
N SER A 279 11.94 3.55 5.35
CA SER A 279 10.77 4.44 5.45
C SER A 279 10.90 5.62 4.49
N ILE A 280 10.43 5.46 3.25
CA ILE A 280 10.55 6.45 2.18
C ILE A 280 9.19 6.97 1.68
N PHE A 281 8.07 6.60 2.33
CA PHE A 281 6.72 6.98 1.93
C PHE A 281 6.08 8.08 2.81
N ALA A 282 6.89 8.89 3.52
CA ALA A 282 6.40 10.00 4.33
C ALA A 282 5.52 10.99 3.52
N PHE A 283 5.79 11.16 2.22
CA PHE A 283 4.98 11.99 1.32
C PHE A 283 3.57 11.42 1.06
N ARG A 284 3.32 10.15 1.39
CA ARG A 284 2.00 9.49 1.38
C ARG A 284 1.37 9.37 2.77
N GLY A 285 1.91 10.08 3.76
CA GLY A 285 1.41 10.04 5.12
C GLY A 285 2.01 8.92 5.99
N ALA A 286 2.95 8.10 5.48
CA ALA A 286 3.63 7.12 6.30
C ALA A 286 4.36 7.79 7.48
N ASP A 287 4.37 7.10 8.63
CA ASP A 287 5.00 7.57 9.84
C ASP A 287 5.95 6.51 10.42
N VAL A 288 7.23 6.82 10.40
CA VAL A 288 8.27 5.93 10.94
C VAL A 288 8.09 5.68 12.44
N ARG A 289 7.41 6.60 13.16
CA ARG A 289 7.09 6.40 14.58
C ARG A 289 6.29 5.12 14.82
N ASN A 290 5.45 4.72 13.89
CA ASN A 290 4.68 3.48 14.00
C ASN A 290 5.58 2.27 14.29
N ILE A 291 6.69 2.10 13.55
CA ILE A 291 7.60 0.96 13.78
C ILE A 291 8.54 1.20 14.96
N LEU A 292 8.97 2.44 15.21
CA LEU A 292 9.90 2.75 16.30
C LEU A 292 9.24 2.63 17.66
N ASP A 293 8.00 3.09 17.80
CA ASP A 293 7.28 3.13 19.06
C ASP A 293 6.52 1.81 19.35
N PHE A 294 6.30 0.97 18.36
CA PHE A 294 5.54 -0.27 18.48
C PHE A 294 5.96 -1.16 19.66
N PRO A 295 7.26 -1.42 19.90
CA PRO A 295 7.67 -2.31 20.99
C PRO A 295 7.22 -1.84 22.38
N HIS A 296 7.02 -0.54 22.52
CA HIS A 296 6.70 0.10 23.81
C HIS A 296 5.20 0.33 24.04
N GLN A 297 4.36 -0.07 23.07
CA GLN A 297 2.90 0.10 23.16
C GLN A 297 2.21 -0.94 24.04
N PHE A 298 2.91 -2.01 24.44
CA PHE A 298 2.36 -3.15 25.17
C PHE A 298 3.09 -3.41 26.48
N ASP A 299 2.39 -4.07 27.41
CA ASP A 299 2.97 -4.57 28.66
C ASP A 299 2.67 -6.08 28.81
N PRO A 300 3.69 -6.96 28.74
CA PRO A 300 5.11 -6.65 28.51
C PRO A 300 5.39 -6.13 27.08
N PRO A 301 6.51 -5.42 26.88
CA PRO A 301 6.90 -4.91 25.57
C PRO A 301 6.98 -6.00 24.50
N ALA A 302 6.70 -5.63 23.24
CA ALA A 302 6.79 -6.56 22.13
C ALA A 302 8.21 -7.15 21.98
N ARG A 303 8.29 -8.43 21.64
CA ARG A 303 9.58 -9.06 21.31
C ARG A 303 10.13 -8.47 20.01
N ILE A 304 11.40 -8.05 20.02
CA ILE A 304 12.12 -7.62 18.83
C ILE A 304 13.07 -8.72 18.38
N VAL A 305 12.99 -9.09 17.09
CA VAL A 305 13.96 -9.97 16.43
C VAL A 305 14.56 -9.24 15.26
N THR A 306 15.89 -9.02 15.29
CA THR A 306 16.61 -8.31 14.21
C THR A 306 17.28 -9.30 13.26
N LEU A 307 17.01 -9.13 11.94
CA LEU A 307 17.63 -9.90 10.87
C LEU A 307 18.74 -9.08 10.21
N GLU A 308 19.98 -9.53 10.33
CA GLU A 308 21.17 -8.81 9.87
C GLU A 308 21.92 -9.54 8.74
N GLU A 309 21.71 -10.84 8.60
CA GLU A 309 22.36 -11.64 7.55
C GLU A 309 21.71 -11.36 6.19
N ASN A 310 22.50 -10.77 5.27
CA ASN A 310 22.05 -10.31 3.97
C ASN A 310 22.42 -11.30 2.85
N TYR A 311 21.42 -11.77 2.13
CA TYR A 311 21.53 -12.73 1.02
C TYR A 311 21.52 -12.08 -0.38
N ARG A 312 21.30 -10.76 -0.44
CA ARG A 312 21.17 -10.01 -1.69
C ARG A 312 22.49 -9.38 -2.14
N SER A 313 23.06 -8.56 -1.27
CA SER A 313 24.17 -7.67 -1.58
C SER A 313 25.52 -8.27 -1.13
N ARG A 314 26.61 -7.80 -1.74
CA ARG A 314 27.97 -8.11 -1.30
C ARG A 314 28.42 -7.15 -0.22
N GLN A 315 29.39 -7.57 0.62
CA GLN A 315 29.85 -6.81 1.79
C GLN A 315 30.27 -5.35 1.50
N PRO A 316 30.99 -5.01 0.41
CA PRO A 316 31.36 -3.62 0.16
C PRO A 316 30.16 -2.66 0.00
N ILE A 317 29.02 -3.15 -0.52
CA ILE A 317 27.76 -2.37 -0.60
C ILE A 317 27.20 -2.18 0.79
N LEU A 318 27.13 -3.25 1.60
CA LEU A 318 26.59 -3.19 2.96
C LEU A 318 27.46 -2.31 3.86
N THR A 319 28.77 -2.37 3.72
CA THR A 319 29.69 -1.49 4.48
C THR A 319 29.38 -0.01 4.21
N ALA A 320 29.11 0.37 2.95
CA ALA A 320 28.74 1.74 2.62
C ALA A 320 27.38 2.12 3.17
N THR A 321 26.37 1.23 3.06
CA THR A 321 25.00 1.51 3.56
C THR A 321 24.93 1.51 5.09
N ASN A 322 25.65 0.61 5.77
CA ASN A 322 25.77 0.60 7.24
C ASN A 322 26.39 1.90 7.75
N ALA A 323 27.47 2.38 7.07
CA ALA A 323 28.11 3.65 7.43
C ALA A 323 27.19 4.86 7.25
N ILE A 324 26.27 4.84 6.26
CA ILE A 324 25.28 5.90 6.06
C ILE A 324 24.22 5.85 7.17
N ILE A 325 23.63 4.67 7.42
CA ILE A 325 22.54 4.56 8.40
C ILE A 325 23.02 4.72 9.84
N ALA A 326 24.28 4.43 10.13
CA ALA A 326 24.88 4.67 11.45
C ALA A 326 24.87 6.16 11.86
N GLN A 327 24.65 7.09 10.91
CA GLN A 327 24.51 8.51 11.18
C GLN A 327 23.07 8.92 11.51
N ALA A 328 22.11 8.01 11.41
CA ALA A 328 20.74 8.28 11.82
C ALA A 328 20.67 8.56 13.32
N ILE A 329 19.92 9.61 13.71
CA ILE A 329 19.79 10.04 15.10
C ILE A 329 19.02 8.99 15.90
N GLU A 330 18.02 8.37 15.30
CA GLU A 330 17.18 7.33 15.90
C GLU A 330 16.91 6.21 14.90
N GLY A 331 16.52 5.04 15.40
CA GLY A 331 16.22 3.86 14.59
C GLY A 331 16.60 2.57 15.30
N HIS A 332 16.12 1.47 14.77
CA HIS A 332 16.55 0.14 15.21
C HIS A 332 17.96 -0.15 14.70
N ARG A 333 18.92 -0.27 15.61
CA ARG A 333 20.32 -0.59 15.24
C ARG A 333 20.40 -1.95 14.61
N LYS A 334 21.05 -2.01 13.45
CA LYS A 334 21.35 -3.24 12.69
C LYS A 334 22.63 -3.06 11.90
N ASP A 335 23.45 -4.09 11.85
CA ASP A 335 24.68 -4.13 11.06
C ASP A 335 24.58 -5.26 10.04
N LEU A 336 24.29 -4.91 8.78
CA LEU A 336 24.05 -5.90 7.74
C LEU A 336 25.35 -6.56 7.32
N THR A 337 25.40 -7.88 7.39
CA THR A 337 26.55 -8.72 6.99
C THR A 337 26.20 -9.59 5.81
N SER A 338 27.11 -9.70 4.85
CA SER A 338 26.87 -10.48 3.63
C SER A 338 27.31 -11.93 3.77
N THR A 339 26.49 -12.83 3.24
CA THR A 339 26.88 -14.22 2.99
C THR A 339 27.66 -14.40 1.68
N LYS A 340 27.76 -13.33 0.84
CA LYS A 340 28.43 -13.37 -0.48
C LYS A 340 29.82 -12.80 -0.40
N LEU A 341 30.80 -13.56 -0.85
CA LEU A 341 32.20 -13.15 -0.91
C LEU A 341 32.48 -12.18 -2.06
N GLY A 342 33.55 -11.37 -1.89
CA GLY A 342 34.07 -10.44 -2.90
C GLY A 342 33.13 -9.24 -3.16
N GLY A 343 33.37 -8.59 -4.30
CA GLY A 343 32.60 -7.42 -4.78
C GLY A 343 33.38 -6.12 -4.74
N ASP A 344 33.05 -5.24 -5.67
CA ASP A 344 33.62 -3.91 -5.77
C ASP A 344 32.94 -2.94 -4.82
N ARG A 345 33.66 -1.90 -4.42
CA ARG A 345 33.07 -0.78 -3.67
C ARG A 345 32.13 0.01 -4.56
N PRO A 346 31.00 0.53 -4.01
CA PRO A 346 30.17 1.48 -4.73
C PRO A 346 30.99 2.69 -5.21
N LYS A 347 30.71 3.16 -6.43
CA LYS A 347 31.38 4.31 -7.03
C LYS A 347 30.48 5.52 -6.97
N LEU A 348 30.99 6.64 -6.45
CA LEU A 348 30.36 7.95 -6.57
C LEU A 348 30.94 8.65 -7.81
N VAL A 349 30.06 9.03 -8.74
CA VAL A 349 30.46 9.71 -9.99
C VAL A 349 29.74 11.03 -10.08
N THR A 350 30.49 12.10 -10.32
CA THR A 350 29.95 13.42 -10.61
C THR A 350 30.13 13.74 -12.09
N ALA A 351 29.04 14.16 -12.74
CA ALA A 351 29.07 14.60 -14.14
C ALA A 351 28.92 16.12 -14.22
N LYS A 352 29.50 16.73 -15.26
CA LYS A 352 29.44 18.20 -15.46
C LYS A 352 28.05 18.70 -15.86
N ASP A 353 27.27 17.85 -16.52
CA ASP A 353 25.94 18.14 -17.03
C ASP A 353 25.14 16.85 -17.25
N GLU A 354 23.84 16.95 -17.57
CA GLU A 354 22.93 15.84 -17.84
C GLU A 354 23.42 14.95 -19.00
N ARG A 355 23.97 15.55 -20.06
CA ARG A 355 24.48 14.81 -21.20
C ARG A 355 25.65 13.91 -20.81
N ALA A 356 26.63 14.46 -20.09
CA ALA A 356 27.77 13.68 -19.61
C ALA A 356 27.36 12.58 -18.64
N GLN A 357 26.31 12.82 -17.81
CA GLN A 357 25.73 11.79 -16.95
C GLN A 357 25.13 10.63 -17.78
N VAL A 358 24.33 10.96 -18.79
CA VAL A 358 23.67 9.98 -19.66
C VAL A 358 24.69 9.18 -20.46
N ASP A 359 25.67 9.85 -21.05
CA ASP A 359 26.77 9.18 -21.78
C ASP A 359 27.50 8.19 -20.87
N TYR A 360 27.89 8.62 -19.66
CA TYR A 360 28.55 7.74 -18.68
C TYR A 360 27.69 6.53 -18.31
N VAL A 361 26.40 6.71 -18.06
CA VAL A 361 25.49 5.60 -17.70
C VAL A 361 25.40 4.59 -18.85
N CYS A 362 25.25 5.06 -20.09
CA CYS A 362 25.19 4.18 -21.26
C CYS A 362 26.51 3.42 -21.46
N ASP A 363 27.68 4.08 -21.28
CA ASP A 363 28.98 3.45 -21.36
C ASP A 363 29.16 2.36 -20.29
N GLN A 364 28.68 2.61 -19.05
CA GLN A 364 28.72 1.61 -17.98
C GLN A 364 27.81 0.41 -18.26
N ILE A 365 26.63 0.63 -18.84
CA ILE A 365 25.71 -0.45 -19.25
C ILE A 365 26.39 -1.34 -20.28
N LEU A 366 27.00 -0.76 -21.30
CA LEU A 366 27.69 -1.50 -22.35
C LEU A 366 28.95 -2.24 -21.81
N ALA A 367 29.72 -1.57 -20.98
CA ALA A 367 30.91 -2.20 -20.37
C ALA A 367 30.51 -3.39 -19.46
N ALA A 368 29.41 -3.27 -18.70
CA ALA A 368 28.91 -4.37 -17.90
C ALA A 368 28.37 -5.51 -18.77
N PHE A 369 27.73 -5.20 -19.90
CA PHE A 369 27.26 -6.19 -20.87
C PHE A 369 28.40 -6.94 -21.51
N GLU A 370 29.45 -6.24 -21.94
CA GLU A 370 30.70 -6.83 -22.50
C GLU A 370 31.41 -7.71 -21.46
N ALA A 371 31.35 -7.35 -20.18
CA ALA A 371 31.85 -8.15 -19.07
C ALA A 371 30.96 -9.36 -18.69
N GLY A 372 29.88 -9.60 -19.45
CA GLY A 372 28.98 -10.76 -19.27
C GLY A 372 27.74 -10.54 -18.42
N THR A 373 27.45 -9.31 -17.95
CA THR A 373 26.20 -9.02 -17.24
C THR A 373 25.08 -8.77 -18.26
N ARG A 374 24.06 -9.61 -18.28
CA ARG A 374 22.94 -9.45 -19.22
C ARG A 374 22.24 -8.12 -19.00
N LEU A 375 21.71 -7.49 -20.06
CA LEU A 375 21.01 -6.21 -19.96
C LEU A 375 19.80 -6.29 -19.01
N GLN A 376 19.09 -7.41 -18.99
CA GLN A 376 17.94 -7.63 -18.08
C GLN A 376 18.34 -7.73 -16.59
N ASP A 377 19.61 -7.91 -16.28
CA ASP A 377 20.15 -7.96 -14.91
C ASP A 377 20.74 -6.60 -14.48
N GLN A 378 20.61 -5.58 -15.33
CA GLN A 378 21.03 -4.22 -15.07
C GLN A 378 19.82 -3.32 -14.84
N ALA A 379 19.91 -2.37 -13.92
CA ALA A 379 18.85 -1.41 -13.64
C ALA A 379 19.42 -0.02 -13.37
N VAL A 380 18.74 0.99 -13.89
CA VAL A 380 19.01 2.41 -13.59
C VAL A 380 17.84 2.96 -12.78
N LEU A 381 18.13 3.46 -11.58
CA LEU A 381 17.14 4.06 -10.72
C LEU A 381 17.21 5.59 -10.80
N VAL A 382 16.07 6.23 -10.99
CA VAL A 382 15.96 7.69 -11.07
C VAL A 382 14.98 8.22 -10.02
N ARG A 383 15.19 9.46 -9.55
CA ARG A 383 14.34 10.05 -8.52
C ARG A 383 12.94 10.41 -9.03
N THR A 384 12.84 10.82 -10.28
CA THR A 384 11.56 11.17 -10.94
C THR A 384 11.58 10.71 -12.40
N GLY A 385 10.40 10.54 -13.01
CA GLY A 385 10.28 10.16 -14.42
C GLY A 385 10.92 11.16 -15.39
N TRP A 386 11.04 12.43 -14.99
CA TRP A 386 11.70 13.45 -15.79
C TRP A 386 13.21 13.15 -16.00
N HIS A 387 13.88 12.66 -14.95
CA HIS A 387 15.29 12.31 -15.01
C HIS A 387 15.63 11.15 -15.98
N SER A 388 14.63 10.36 -16.38
CA SER A 388 14.86 9.28 -17.35
C SER A 388 14.79 9.71 -18.81
N GLY A 389 14.20 10.89 -19.10
CA GLY A 389 13.89 11.30 -20.48
C GLY A 389 15.11 11.34 -21.40
N ALA A 390 16.17 12.03 -21.01
CA ALA A 390 17.40 12.12 -21.77
C ALA A 390 18.10 10.74 -21.91
N LEU A 391 18.04 9.91 -20.85
CA LEU A 391 18.59 8.56 -20.88
C LEU A 391 17.83 7.64 -21.84
N GLU A 392 16.50 7.69 -21.88
CA GLU A 392 15.66 6.90 -22.80
C GLU A 392 16.00 7.19 -24.26
N ILE A 393 16.21 8.48 -24.59
CA ILE A 393 16.59 8.91 -25.94
C ILE A 393 17.97 8.35 -26.31
N GLU A 394 18.96 8.43 -25.41
CA GLU A 394 20.30 7.97 -25.67
C GLU A 394 20.42 6.44 -25.74
N LEU A 395 19.68 5.71 -24.87
CA LEU A 395 19.58 4.25 -24.96
C LEU A 395 19.02 3.81 -26.32
N ALA A 396 17.95 4.46 -26.78
CA ALA A 396 17.36 4.20 -28.11
C ALA A 396 18.35 4.53 -29.23
N ARG A 397 19.07 5.66 -29.13
CA ARG A 397 20.09 6.06 -30.13
C ARG A 397 21.23 5.05 -30.24
N ARG A 398 21.63 4.45 -29.12
CA ARG A 398 22.70 3.41 -29.07
C ARG A 398 22.17 2.00 -29.29
N ASN A 399 20.88 1.81 -29.63
CA ASN A 399 20.22 0.52 -29.77
C ASN A 399 20.35 -0.39 -28.53
N ILE A 400 20.34 0.20 -27.33
CA ILE A 400 20.33 -0.54 -26.07
C ILE A 400 18.87 -0.78 -25.68
N PRO A 401 18.36 -2.03 -25.72
CA PRO A 401 16.98 -2.31 -25.34
C PRO A 401 16.76 -2.10 -23.84
N PHE A 402 15.65 -1.47 -23.48
CA PHE A 402 15.28 -1.21 -22.09
C PHE A 402 13.78 -1.34 -21.88
N VAL A 403 13.38 -1.52 -20.61
CA VAL A 403 11.99 -1.46 -20.16
C VAL A 403 11.89 -0.40 -19.09
N LYS A 404 10.96 0.55 -19.26
CA LYS A 404 10.66 1.56 -18.24
C LYS A 404 9.59 1.04 -17.30
N TYR A 405 9.90 1.02 -16.01
CA TYR A 405 8.94 0.75 -14.96
C TYR A 405 8.46 2.08 -14.36
N GLY A 406 7.15 2.24 -14.28
CA GLY A 406 6.47 3.49 -13.91
C GLY A 406 5.99 4.23 -15.15
N GLY A 407 5.11 5.20 -14.95
CA GLY A 407 4.34 5.89 -15.99
C GLY A 407 2.86 5.52 -15.92
N LEU A 408 2.06 5.95 -16.88
CA LEU A 408 0.64 5.65 -16.96
C LEU A 408 0.43 4.13 -17.01
N LYS A 409 -0.26 3.60 -15.99
CA LYS A 409 -0.67 2.20 -16.02
C LYS A 409 -1.75 2.01 -17.08
N PHE A 410 -1.87 0.80 -17.63
CA PHE A 410 -2.90 0.47 -18.63
C PHE A 410 -4.30 0.91 -18.17
N LEU A 411 -4.63 0.67 -16.89
CA LEU A 411 -5.92 1.08 -16.29
C LEU A 411 -6.08 2.60 -16.13
N GLU A 412 -5.02 3.36 -16.24
CA GLU A 412 -5.03 4.84 -16.19
C GLU A 412 -5.12 5.46 -17.60
N ALA A 413 -5.02 4.65 -18.66
CA ALA A 413 -5.16 5.11 -20.02
C ALA A 413 -6.60 5.59 -20.28
N ALA A 414 -6.74 6.72 -20.99
CA ALA A 414 -8.03 7.39 -21.19
C ALA A 414 -9.13 6.45 -21.70
N HIS A 415 -8.84 5.69 -22.75
CA HIS A 415 -9.81 4.76 -23.35
C HIS A 415 -10.23 3.61 -22.41
N VAL A 416 -9.35 3.17 -21.50
CA VAL A 416 -9.69 2.16 -20.49
C VAL A 416 -10.58 2.78 -19.41
N LYS A 417 -10.24 3.99 -18.96
CA LYS A 417 -11.08 4.75 -18.01
C LYS A 417 -12.47 5.05 -18.59
N ASP A 418 -12.57 5.34 -19.87
CA ASP A 418 -13.84 5.58 -20.55
C ASP A 418 -14.73 4.33 -20.51
N LEU A 419 -14.17 3.15 -20.81
CA LEU A 419 -14.88 1.89 -20.74
C LEU A 419 -15.29 1.55 -19.29
N VAL A 420 -14.37 1.71 -18.34
CA VAL A 420 -14.65 1.47 -16.91
C VAL A 420 -15.72 2.42 -16.39
N ALA A 421 -15.68 3.70 -16.77
CA ALA A 421 -16.71 4.67 -16.39
C ALA A 421 -18.11 4.27 -16.92
N LEU A 422 -18.19 3.75 -18.13
CA LEU A 422 -19.45 3.26 -18.69
C LEU A 422 -20.02 2.09 -17.87
N LEU A 423 -19.19 1.13 -17.50
CA LEU A 423 -19.60 -0.01 -16.67
C LEU A 423 -19.99 0.43 -15.24
N ARG A 424 -19.22 1.33 -14.62
CA ARG A 424 -19.52 1.88 -13.29
C ARG A 424 -20.83 2.65 -13.26
N TRP A 425 -21.07 3.48 -14.27
CA TRP A 425 -22.31 4.26 -14.35
C TRP A 425 -23.53 3.38 -14.62
N ALA A 426 -23.36 2.30 -15.36
CA ALA A 426 -24.42 1.30 -15.55
C ALA A 426 -24.75 0.56 -14.25
N GLU A 427 -23.75 0.27 -13.40
CA GLU A 427 -23.94 -0.39 -12.11
C GLU A 427 -24.47 0.56 -11.03
N ASN A 428 -23.90 1.78 -10.97
CA ASN A 428 -24.31 2.83 -10.04
C ASN A 428 -24.69 4.11 -10.81
N PRO A 429 -25.94 4.32 -11.17
CA PRO A 429 -26.41 5.53 -11.89
C PRO A 429 -26.20 6.83 -11.12
N ARG A 430 -25.91 6.78 -9.81
CA ARG A 430 -25.58 7.94 -8.98
C ARG A 430 -24.10 8.32 -9.04
N ASP A 431 -23.25 7.51 -9.69
CA ASP A 431 -21.85 7.86 -9.95
C ASP A 431 -21.75 8.96 -11.01
N GLU A 432 -21.90 10.21 -10.54
CA GLU A 432 -21.83 11.39 -11.43
C GLU A 432 -20.48 11.55 -12.11
N VAL A 433 -19.37 11.11 -11.48
CA VAL A 433 -18.04 11.20 -12.07
C VAL A 433 -17.96 10.30 -13.29
N ALA A 434 -18.44 9.07 -13.15
CA ALA A 434 -18.51 8.14 -14.27
C ALA A 434 -19.49 8.63 -15.34
N GLY A 435 -20.69 9.07 -14.94
CA GLY A 435 -21.70 9.60 -15.86
C GLY A 435 -21.22 10.85 -16.60
N PHE A 436 -20.58 11.79 -15.91
CA PHE A 436 -20.03 13.00 -16.52
C PHE A 436 -18.96 12.67 -17.58
N ARG A 437 -18.10 11.70 -17.28
CA ARG A 437 -17.09 11.23 -18.23
C ARG A 437 -17.72 10.57 -19.46
N VAL A 438 -18.68 9.69 -19.24
CA VAL A 438 -19.37 8.96 -20.33
C VAL A 438 -20.11 9.92 -21.24
N LEU A 439 -20.86 10.88 -20.72
CA LEU A 439 -21.61 11.85 -21.50
C LEU A 439 -20.69 12.71 -22.39
N GLN A 440 -19.52 13.05 -21.93
CA GLN A 440 -18.54 13.81 -22.72
C GLN A 440 -17.88 13.01 -23.85
N LEU A 441 -18.06 11.69 -23.92
CA LEU A 441 -17.63 10.89 -25.07
C LEU A 441 -18.57 11.08 -26.26
N LEU A 442 -19.78 11.59 -26.04
CA LEU A 442 -20.76 11.82 -27.12
C LEU A 442 -20.42 13.12 -27.87
N PRO A 443 -20.42 13.09 -29.21
CA PRO A 443 -20.16 14.28 -30.01
C PRO A 443 -21.10 15.43 -29.66
N GLY A 444 -20.58 16.62 -29.43
CA GLY A 444 -21.37 17.83 -29.17
C GLY A 444 -21.80 18.00 -27.70
N ILE A 445 -21.53 17.05 -26.81
CA ILE A 445 -21.79 17.23 -25.36
C ILE A 445 -20.56 17.77 -24.67
N GLY A 446 -20.62 19.04 -24.30
CA GLY A 446 -19.63 19.70 -23.46
C GLY A 446 -19.95 19.57 -21.97
N PRO A 447 -19.05 20.06 -21.08
CA PRO A 447 -19.21 19.95 -19.61
C PRO A 447 -20.56 20.49 -19.11
N THR A 448 -21.03 21.61 -19.61
CA THR A 448 -22.31 22.22 -19.20
C THR A 448 -23.52 21.36 -19.57
N THR A 449 -23.52 20.80 -20.77
CA THR A 449 -24.59 19.91 -21.23
C THR A 449 -24.58 18.59 -20.47
N ALA A 450 -23.40 18.01 -20.24
CA ALA A 450 -23.24 16.79 -19.44
C ALA A 450 -23.81 16.96 -18.01
N ARG A 451 -23.54 18.09 -17.35
CA ARG A 451 -24.10 18.38 -16.01
C ARG A 451 -25.62 18.48 -16.01
N LYS A 452 -26.20 19.16 -17.01
CA LYS A 452 -27.68 19.25 -17.13
C LYS A 452 -28.30 17.88 -17.31
N ALA A 453 -27.72 17.05 -18.17
CA ALA A 453 -28.19 15.69 -18.39
C ALA A 453 -28.12 14.82 -17.12
N LEU A 454 -27.01 14.89 -16.37
CA LEU A 454 -26.87 14.18 -15.09
C LEU A 454 -27.91 14.62 -14.05
N ALA A 455 -28.18 15.92 -13.95
CA ALA A 455 -29.23 16.42 -13.06
C ALA A 455 -30.62 15.89 -13.44
N GLY A 456 -30.86 15.59 -14.72
CA GLY A 456 -32.08 14.91 -15.20
C GLY A 456 -32.16 13.45 -14.73
N VAL A 457 -31.06 12.71 -14.86
CA VAL A 457 -30.95 11.30 -14.44
C VAL A 457 -31.19 11.15 -12.93
N GLN A 458 -30.66 12.06 -12.13
CA GLN A 458 -30.84 12.02 -10.66
C GLN A 458 -32.29 12.30 -10.20
N LYS A 459 -33.04 13.09 -10.96
CA LYS A 459 -34.46 13.38 -10.62
C LYS A 459 -35.38 12.17 -10.84
N HIS A 460 -34.95 11.20 -11.65
CA HIS A 460 -35.72 10.01 -12.00
C HIS A 460 -34.92 8.72 -11.76
N PRO A 461 -34.52 8.42 -10.51
CA PRO A 461 -33.75 7.23 -10.21
C PRO A 461 -34.56 5.97 -10.61
N GLY A 462 -33.98 5.19 -11.53
CA GLY A 462 -34.60 3.96 -12.05
C GLY A 462 -35.28 4.09 -13.43
N ALA A 463 -35.37 5.28 -13.99
CA ALA A 463 -35.78 5.46 -15.39
C ALA A 463 -34.61 5.08 -16.34
N PRO A 464 -34.88 4.53 -17.51
CA PRO A 464 -33.84 4.34 -18.53
C PRO A 464 -33.13 5.66 -18.83
N ILE A 465 -31.80 5.64 -18.89
CA ILE A 465 -31.00 6.86 -19.13
C ILE A 465 -31.44 7.55 -20.43
N ALA A 466 -31.84 6.79 -21.46
CA ALA A 466 -32.35 7.32 -22.73
C ALA A 466 -33.56 8.23 -22.54
N ASP A 467 -34.50 7.86 -21.65
CA ASP A 467 -35.72 8.62 -21.40
C ASP A 467 -35.49 9.91 -20.59
N THR A 468 -34.37 10.01 -19.92
CA THR A 468 -33.99 11.17 -19.10
C THR A 468 -33.09 12.18 -19.83
N LEU A 469 -32.53 11.80 -20.98
CA LEU A 469 -31.73 12.67 -21.84
C LEU A 469 -32.55 13.50 -22.82
N ASP A 470 -33.79 13.10 -23.10
CA ASP A 470 -34.74 13.79 -24.04
C ASP A 470 -35.61 14.84 -23.32
N ALA A 471 -35.52 14.98 -21.99
CA ALA A 471 -36.26 15.94 -21.16
C ALA A 471 -35.38 17.13 -20.74
#